data_939757376c0ed1b5167f238d0e1aa70d
#
_entry.id   939757376c0ed1b5167f238d0e1aa70d
#
_cell.length_a   1.000
_cell.length_b   1.000
_cell.length_c   1.000
_cell.angle_alpha   90.00
_cell.angle_beta   90.00
_cell.angle_gamma   90.00
#
_symmetry.space_group_name_H-M   'P 1'
#
loop_
_entity.id
_entity.type
_entity.pdbx_description
1 polymer ?
#
loop_
_entity_poly.entity_id
_entity_poly.type
_entity_poly.pdbx_seq_one_letter_code
_entity_poly.pdbx_strand_id
1 'polypeptide(L)'
;MKKFRTKITAMMCMMFCLVAAGVLLTPNTAFAKKITRDSQAESMARKKVKGGTVVEVDKDYEKGNLVYEVKLIKGTREYDLTYRASNGKLIQYSWEEHKLNRSTKKKIISRSKCRSLAKKQVKGATVLSLRLKYDDGIDQYKVKMKKGNKNYELDYHARTGKLIGYEWEELLKPKNSNNGYIGVEKAKQIALQKVPGATVVKAKFDRDDGKAVYEIELIKDIYEYDIEIDAVTGKILDFEQDTRDDYGYDDDYYDYDD
;
A
#
# COMPACT_ATOMS: atom_id res chain seq x y z
N MET A 1 8.36 -45.18 -54.91
CA MET A 1 8.91 -45.91 -53.75
C MET A 1 9.71 -45.02 -52.87
N LYS A 2 9.17 -44.52 -51.76
CA LYS A 2 9.94 -43.98 -50.60
C LYS A 2 9.05 -44.13 -49.38
N LYS A 3 9.55 -44.90 -48.42
CA LYS A 3 8.85 -45.31 -47.19
C LYS A 3 8.78 -44.16 -46.18
N PHE A 4 7.57 -43.85 -45.70
CA PHE A 4 7.32 -43.04 -44.52
C PHE A 4 7.67 -43.84 -43.26
N ARG A 5 8.60 -43.34 -42.44
CA ARG A 5 8.88 -43.90 -41.12
C ARG A 5 8.18 -43.04 -40.08
N THR A 6 7.11 -43.58 -39.55
CA THR A 6 6.41 -43.07 -38.38
C THR A 6 7.26 -43.36 -37.12
N LYS A 7 7.67 -42.35 -36.39
CA LYS A 7 8.29 -42.55 -35.09
C LYS A 7 7.20 -42.43 -34.02
N ILE A 8 6.86 -43.55 -33.44
CA ILE A 8 6.05 -43.65 -32.22
C ILE A 8 6.99 -43.41 -31.05
N THR A 9 6.78 -42.33 -30.30
CA THR A 9 7.49 -42.09 -29.04
C THR A 9 6.69 -42.74 -27.94
N ALA A 10 7.20 -43.81 -27.38
CA ALA A 10 6.63 -44.51 -26.25
C ALA A 10 6.67 -43.61 -25.00
N MET A 11 5.51 -43.31 -24.44
CA MET A 11 5.30 -42.65 -23.16
C MET A 11 5.46 -43.70 -22.07
N MET A 12 6.63 -43.72 -21.42
CA MET A 12 6.92 -44.64 -20.35
C MET A 12 6.31 -44.09 -19.05
N CYS A 13 5.21 -44.69 -18.65
CA CYS A 13 4.53 -44.43 -17.38
C CYS A 13 5.34 -45.12 -16.26
N MET A 14 6.18 -44.37 -15.54
CA MET A 14 6.78 -44.85 -14.31
C MET A 14 5.80 -44.67 -13.16
N MET A 15 5.20 -45.75 -12.76
CA MET A 15 4.44 -45.90 -11.54
C MET A 15 5.44 -45.93 -10.36
N PHE A 16 5.60 -44.81 -9.67
CA PHE A 16 6.34 -44.77 -8.40
C PHE A 16 5.39 -45.17 -7.26
N CYS A 17 5.65 -46.33 -6.67
CA CYS A 17 5.05 -46.74 -5.40
C CYS A 17 5.44 -45.76 -4.32
N LEU A 18 4.49 -44.93 -3.86
CA LEU A 18 4.65 -44.10 -2.66
C LEU A 18 4.52 -44.97 -1.43
N VAL A 19 5.66 -45.30 -0.82
CA VAL A 19 5.71 -45.70 0.58
C VAL A 19 5.21 -44.50 1.39
N ALA A 20 4.08 -44.68 2.05
CA ALA A 20 3.51 -43.68 2.95
C ALA A 20 4.34 -43.64 4.24
N ALA A 21 5.45 -42.89 4.23
CA ALA A 21 6.03 -42.37 5.46
C ALA A 21 5.19 -41.14 5.81
N GLY A 22 4.37 -41.26 6.85
CA GLY A 22 3.56 -40.15 7.40
C GLY A 22 4.47 -39.03 7.92
N VAL A 23 4.89 -38.15 7.07
CA VAL A 23 5.40 -36.85 7.46
C VAL A 23 4.19 -36.05 7.90
N LEU A 24 3.96 -36.03 9.21
CA LEU A 24 3.12 -34.99 9.84
C LEU A 24 3.71 -33.65 9.43
N LEU A 25 3.15 -33.06 8.37
CA LEU A 25 3.31 -31.64 8.07
C LEU A 25 2.66 -30.88 9.23
N THR A 26 3.40 -30.74 10.34
CA THR A 26 3.09 -29.69 11.30
C THR A 26 3.09 -28.41 10.48
N PRO A 27 1.99 -27.59 10.49
CA PRO A 27 2.07 -26.28 9.92
C PRO A 27 3.23 -25.59 10.62
N ASN A 28 4.27 -25.27 9.86
CA ASN A 28 5.38 -24.48 10.35
C ASN A 28 4.82 -23.09 10.61
N THR A 29 4.11 -22.93 11.72
CA THR A 29 3.85 -21.65 12.33
C THR A 29 5.23 -21.16 12.75
N ALA A 30 5.95 -20.58 11.79
CA ALA A 30 7.08 -19.74 12.10
C ALA A 30 6.53 -18.73 13.10
N PHE A 31 6.73 -18.99 14.40
CA PHE A 31 6.41 -18.05 15.46
C PHE A 31 7.07 -16.76 15.05
N ALA A 32 6.24 -15.79 14.66
CA ALA A 32 6.68 -14.50 14.23
C ALA A 32 7.57 -13.95 15.36
N LYS A 33 8.87 -13.82 15.07
CA LYS A 33 9.89 -13.59 16.09
C LYS A 33 9.76 -12.16 16.58
N LYS A 34 9.53 -11.98 17.88
CA LYS A 34 9.53 -10.66 18.50
C LYS A 34 10.82 -9.90 18.14
N ILE A 35 10.69 -8.65 17.73
CA ILE A 35 11.81 -7.75 17.49
C ILE A 35 12.07 -6.99 18.80
N THR A 36 13.31 -7.04 19.27
CA THR A 36 13.75 -6.38 20.51
C THR A 36 14.92 -5.44 20.29
N ARG A 37 15.54 -5.48 19.10
CA ARG A 37 16.73 -4.70 18.74
C ARG A 37 16.65 -4.25 17.28
N ASP A 38 17.19 -3.09 17.00
CA ASP A 38 17.26 -2.49 15.65
C ASP A 38 17.89 -3.43 14.63
N SER A 39 18.99 -4.11 15.00
CA SER A 39 19.70 -5.07 14.13
C SER A 39 18.82 -6.24 13.64
N GLN A 40 17.76 -6.58 14.37
CA GLN A 40 16.80 -7.60 13.94
C GLN A 40 15.87 -7.05 12.86
N ALA A 41 15.37 -5.81 13.04
CA ALA A 41 14.57 -5.12 12.05
C ALA A 41 15.36 -4.90 10.76
N GLU A 42 16.61 -4.41 10.87
CA GLU A 42 17.52 -4.30 9.71
C GLU A 42 17.68 -5.61 8.96
N SER A 43 17.98 -6.72 9.69
CA SER A 43 18.17 -8.03 9.07
C SER A 43 16.93 -8.47 8.29
N MET A 44 15.74 -8.18 8.82
CA MET A 44 14.47 -8.49 8.16
C MET A 44 14.26 -7.61 6.92
N ALA A 45 14.56 -6.32 7.03
CA ALA A 45 14.44 -5.37 5.93
C ALA A 45 15.41 -5.70 4.78
N ARG A 46 16.69 -6.03 5.08
CA ARG A 46 17.68 -6.50 4.08
C ARG A 46 17.25 -7.79 3.38
N LYS A 47 16.57 -8.71 4.08
CA LYS A 47 15.99 -9.91 3.45
C LYS A 47 14.84 -9.56 2.51
N LYS A 48 14.03 -8.57 2.86
CA LYS A 48 12.90 -8.11 2.05
C LYS A 48 13.36 -7.32 0.83
N VAL A 49 14.33 -6.40 1.01
CA VAL A 49 14.92 -5.57 -0.05
C VAL A 49 16.36 -6.03 -0.29
N LYS A 50 16.51 -7.16 -0.97
CA LYS A 50 17.84 -7.73 -1.26
C LYS A 50 18.73 -6.74 -1.99
N GLY A 51 19.92 -6.48 -1.44
CA GLY A 51 20.90 -5.53 -1.99
C GLY A 51 20.56 -4.06 -1.67
N GLY A 52 19.61 -3.78 -0.81
CA GLY A 52 19.36 -2.44 -0.27
C GLY A 52 20.35 -2.12 0.86
N THR A 53 20.73 -0.85 0.94
CA THR A 53 21.52 -0.29 2.05
C THR A 53 20.55 0.31 3.07
N VAL A 54 20.57 -0.14 4.31
CA VAL A 54 19.80 0.49 5.39
C VAL A 54 20.45 1.82 5.72
N VAL A 55 19.66 2.87 5.74
CA VAL A 55 20.08 4.25 6.04
C VAL A 55 19.52 4.76 7.36
N GLU A 56 18.40 4.17 7.82
CA GLU A 56 17.76 4.60 9.06
C GLU A 56 16.99 3.44 9.69
N VAL A 57 16.94 3.39 11.02
CA VAL A 57 16.11 2.47 11.79
C VAL A 57 15.58 3.21 13.00
N ASP A 58 14.27 3.33 13.07
CA ASP A 58 13.58 4.01 14.16
C ASP A 58 12.64 3.10 14.92
N LYS A 59 12.28 3.53 16.12
CA LYS A 59 11.25 2.91 16.95
C LYS A 59 10.15 3.92 17.18
N ASP A 60 8.93 3.48 16.89
CA ASP A 60 7.75 4.30 17.12
C ASP A 60 6.59 3.47 17.69
N TYR A 61 5.51 4.16 18.03
CA TYR A 61 4.28 3.54 18.53
C TYR A 61 3.12 3.86 17.60
N GLU A 62 2.75 2.92 16.76
CA GLU A 62 1.55 3.01 15.94
C GLU A 62 0.35 2.37 16.65
N LYS A 63 -0.69 3.16 16.91
CA LYS A 63 -1.94 2.67 17.56
C LYS A 63 -1.65 1.84 18.83
N GLY A 64 -0.68 2.28 19.64
CA GLY A 64 -0.25 1.59 20.86
C GLY A 64 0.57 0.31 20.63
N ASN A 65 0.96 0.01 19.41
CA ASN A 65 1.87 -1.07 19.09
C ASN A 65 3.28 -0.51 18.86
N LEU A 66 4.27 -1.02 19.58
CA LEU A 66 5.67 -0.72 19.25
C LEU A 66 5.98 -1.26 17.86
N VAL A 67 6.53 -0.43 17.00
CA VAL A 67 6.96 -0.74 15.64
C VAL A 67 8.45 -0.42 15.46
N TYR A 68 9.03 -1.02 14.44
CA TYR A 68 10.36 -0.67 13.93
C TYR A 68 10.19 -0.24 12.48
N GLU A 69 10.61 0.96 12.19
CA GLU A 69 10.65 1.54 10.85
C GLU A 69 12.06 1.43 10.31
N VAL A 70 12.20 0.92 9.09
CA VAL A 70 13.50 0.71 8.46
C VAL A 70 13.47 1.31 7.07
N LYS A 71 14.32 2.31 6.86
CA LYS A 71 14.54 2.95 5.57
C LYS A 71 15.73 2.33 4.86
N LEU A 72 15.56 2.02 3.58
CA LEU A 72 16.62 1.48 2.73
C LEU A 72 16.68 2.21 1.40
N ILE A 73 17.89 2.33 0.86
CA ILE A 73 18.12 2.81 -0.50
C ILE A 73 18.65 1.66 -1.36
N LYS A 74 18.07 1.48 -2.55
CA LYS A 74 18.54 0.55 -3.56
C LYS A 74 18.45 1.15 -4.95
N GLY A 75 19.58 1.47 -5.52
CA GLY A 75 19.67 2.16 -6.81
C GLY A 75 19.04 3.55 -6.71
N THR A 76 17.98 3.77 -7.49
CA THR A 76 17.24 5.04 -7.52
C THR A 76 15.98 5.03 -6.65
N ARG A 77 15.78 3.97 -5.85
CA ARG A 77 14.58 3.81 -5.02
C ARG A 77 14.91 3.90 -3.55
N GLU A 78 14.07 4.60 -2.84
CA GLU A 78 13.94 4.54 -1.40
C GLU A 78 12.84 3.55 -1.03
N TYR A 79 13.00 2.88 0.10
CA TYR A 79 12.07 1.88 0.63
C TYR A 79 11.86 2.14 2.11
N ASP A 80 10.61 2.17 2.57
CA ASP A 80 10.26 2.23 3.97
C ASP A 80 9.49 0.96 4.36
N LEU A 81 9.92 0.35 5.45
CA LEU A 81 9.37 -0.90 5.96
C LEU A 81 9.05 -0.77 7.44
N THR A 82 7.79 -0.95 7.81
CA THR A 82 7.37 -0.92 9.21
C THR A 82 7.03 -2.33 9.70
N TYR A 83 7.71 -2.73 10.75
CA TYR A 83 7.53 -4.04 11.40
C TYR A 83 6.92 -3.90 12.78
N ARG A 84 5.87 -4.65 13.06
CA ARG A 84 5.33 -4.74 14.42
C ARG A 84 6.32 -5.48 15.33
N ALA A 85 6.77 -4.85 16.42
CA ALA A 85 7.78 -5.41 17.32
C ALA A 85 7.34 -6.70 17.99
N SER A 86 6.06 -6.82 18.37
CA SER A 86 5.55 -7.96 19.14
C SER A 86 5.63 -9.30 18.41
N ASN A 87 5.66 -9.30 17.08
CA ASN A 87 5.64 -10.52 16.28
C ASN A 87 6.48 -10.45 14.99
N GLY A 88 7.20 -9.35 14.73
CA GLY A 88 8.02 -9.18 13.53
C GLY A 88 7.24 -9.12 12.22
N LYS A 89 5.92 -8.97 12.27
CA LYS A 89 5.11 -8.89 11.06
C LYS A 89 5.37 -7.57 10.35
N LEU A 90 5.65 -7.61 9.04
CA LEU A 90 5.65 -6.43 8.19
C LEU A 90 4.20 -5.93 8.07
N ILE A 91 3.96 -4.68 8.45
CA ILE A 91 2.64 -4.04 8.49
C ILE A 91 2.50 -2.90 7.50
N GLN A 92 3.63 -2.29 7.09
CA GLN A 92 3.68 -1.30 6.03
C GLN A 92 4.89 -1.55 5.15
N TYR A 93 4.78 -1.22 3.90
CA TYR A 93 5.86 -1.31 2.90
C TYR A 93 5.61 -0.29 1.81
N SER A 94 6.58 0.58 1.59
CA SER A 94 6.56 1.50 0.48
C SER A 94 7.85 1.46 -0.32
N TRP A 95 7.82 2.01 -1.51
CA TRP A 95 8.99 2.43 -2.26
C TRP A 95 8.63 3.53 -3.23
N GLU A 96 9.58 4.43 -3.44
CA GLU A 96 9.48 5.55 -4.36
C GLU A 96 10.72 5.65 -5.26
N GLU A 97 10.52 6.10 -6.50
CA GLU A 97 11.56 6.27 -7.50
C GLU A 97 12.06 7.72 -7.51
N HIS A 98 13.25 7.99 -7.00
CA HIS A 98 13.81 9.36 -6.94
C HIS A 98 14.33 9.91 -8.28
N LYS A 99 14.70 9.05 -9.23
CA LYS A 99 15.15 9.50 -10.54
C LYS A 99 14.05 9.32 -11.58
N LEU A 100 13.22 10.33 -11.73
CA LEU A 100 12.13 10.34 -12.69
C LEU A 100 12.60 10.97 -14.02
N ASN A 101 12.22 10.36 -15.14
CA ASN A 101 12.41 10.97 -16.44
C ASN A 101 11.37 12.06 -16.69
N ARG A 102 11.74 13.30 -16.44
CA ARG A 102 10.87 14.48 -16.59
C ARG A 102 10.64 14.88 -18.06
N SER A 103 11.54 14.44 -18.96
CA SER A 103 11.48 14.80 -20.39
C SER A 103 10.84 13.68 -21.21
N THR A 104 9.53 13.75 -21.39
CA THR A 104 8.82 12.86 -22.32
C THR A 104 7.77 13.63 -23.09
N LYS A 105 7.80 13.50 -24.45
CA LYS A 105 6.81 14.08 -25.36
C LYS A 105 5.55 13.21 -25.54
N LYS A 106 5.46 12.08 -24.80
CA LYS A 106 4.30 11.19 -24.91
C LYS A 106 3.04 11.87 -24.35
N LYS A 107 1.91 11.63 -24.98
CA LYS A 107 0.59 12.05 -24.45
C LYS A 107 0.31 11.35 -23.11
N ILE A 108 -0.48 11.96 -22.25
CA ILE A 108 -0.94 11.37 -21.00
C ILE A 108 -1.81 10.15 -21.34
N ILE A 109 -1.57 9.02 -20.64
CA ILE A 109 -2.42 7.83 -20.78
C ILE A 109 -3.81 8.10 -20.20
N SER A 110 -4.83 7.45 -20.74
CA SER A 110 -6.18 7.61 -20.22
C SER A 110 -6.34 7.08 -18.78
N ARG A 111 -7.27 7.65 -18.03
CA ARG A 111 -7.65 7.16 -16.68
C ARG A 111 -8.02 5.67 -16.71
N SER A 112 -8.74 5.21 -17.73
CA SER A 112 -9.09 3.80 -17.92
C SER A 112 -7.85 2.92 -18.05
N LYS A 113 -6.84 3.35 -18.80
CA LYS A 113 -5.54 2.66 -18.91
C LYS A 113 -4.82 2.59 -17.57
N CYS A 114 -4.76 3.70 -16.84
CA CYS A 114 -4.14 3.73 -15.52
C CYS A 114 -4.86 2.81 -14.52
N ARG A 115 -6.21 2.86 -14.47
CA ARG A 115 -7.05 1.96 -13.66
C ARG A 115 -6.78 0.48 -13.96
N SER A 116 -6.59 0.14 -15.24
CA SER A 116 -6.24 -1.23 -15.66
C SER A 116 -4.86 -1.63 -15.16
N LEU A 117 -3.87 -0.73 -15.19
CA LEU A 117 -2.53 -0.97 -14.65
C LEU A 117 -2.58 -1.21 -13.14
N ALA A 118 -3.30 -0.38 -12.40
CA ALA A 118 -3.46 -0.51 -10.96
C ALA A 118 -4.14 -1.84 -10.56
N LYS A 119 -5.22 -2.22 -11.25
CA LYS A 119 -5.89 -3.52 -11.04
C LYS A 119 -4.99 -4.73 -11.37
N LYS A 120 -4.07 -4.60 -12.31
CA LYS A 120 -3.06 -5.64 -12.60
C LYS A 120 -2.01 -5.71 -11.49
N GLN A 121 -1.60 -4.56 -10.94
CA GLN A 121 -0.61 -4.48 -9.88
C GLN A 121 -1.14 -5.06 -8.57
N VAL A 122 -2.38 -4.73 -8.19
CA VAL A 122 -3.03 -5.25 -6.98
C VAL A 122 -4.30 -6.00 -7.36
N LYS A 123 -4.13 -7.27 -7.75
CA LYS A 123 -5.25 -8.13 -8.16
C LYS A 123 -6.29 -8.29 -7.05
N GLY A 124 -7.56 -8.08 -7.39
CA GLY A 124 -8.68 -8.23 -6.47
C GLY A 124 -8.87 -7.06 -5.51
N ALA A 125 -8.13 -5.95 -5.69
CA ALA A 125 -8.37 -4.72 -4.95
C ALA A 125 -9.45 -3.87 -5.61
N THR A 126 -10.20 -3.12 -4.80
CA THR A 126 -11.12 -2.08 -5.24
C THR A 126 -10.36 -0.78 -5.40
N VAL A 127 -10.52 -0.09 -6.53
CA VAL A 127 -10.00 1.26 -6.73
C VAL A 127 -10.94 2.23 -6.03
N LEU A 128 -10.43 2.98 -5.07
CA LEU A 128 -11.17 3.97 -4.29
C LEU A 128 -11.09 5.35 -4.93
N SER A 129 -9.88 5.76 -5.36
CA SER A 129 -9.69 7.00 -6.10
C SER A 129 -8.60 6.85 -7.16
N LEU A 130 -8.64 7.73 -8.17
CA LEU A 130 -7.63 7.88 -9.21
C LEU A 130 -7.56 9.37 -9.57
N ARG A 131 -6.43 10.00 -9.28
CA ARG A 131 -6.22 11.43 -9.52
C ARG A 131 -5.02 11.66 -10.42
N LEU A 132 -5.13 12.61 -11.33
CA LEU A 132 -3.98 13.15 -12.06
C LEU A 132 -3.45 14.34 -11.27
N LYS A 133 -2.17 14.30 -10.88
CA LYS A 133 -1.50 15.42 -10.20
C LYS A 133 -0.19 15.75 -10.92
N TYR A 134 0.20 17.01 -10.85
CA TYR A 134 1.54 17.45 -11.24
C TYR A 134 2.38 17.56 -9.98
N ASP A 135 3.43 16.75 -9.89
CA ASP A 135 4.26 16.65 -8.70
C ASP A 135 5.70 16.31 -9.13
N ASP A 136 6.71 16.84 -8.45
CA ASP A 136 8.13 16.66 -8.77
C ASP A 136 8.52 16.91 -10.24
N GLY A 137 7.79 17.79 -10.92
CA GLY A 137 8.04 18.16 -12.32
C GLY A 137 7.52 17.14 -13.33
N ILE A 138 6.61 16.27 -12.94
CA ILE A 138 5.94 15.31 -13.82
C ILE A 138 4.42 15.24 -13.57
N ASP A 139 3.69 14.86 -14.63
CA ASP A 139 2.30 14.44 -14.47
C ASP A 139 2.29 13.00 -13.95
N GLN A 140 1.59 12.76 -12.85
CA GLN A 140 1.46 11.43 -12.26
C GLN A 140 0.01 11.13 -11.87
N TYR A 141 -0.38 9.87 -12.02
CA TYR A 141 -1.63 9.35 -11.48
C TYR A 141 -1.40 8.76 -10.11
N LYS A 142 -2.09 9.30 -9.09
CA LYS A 142 -2.16 8.70 -7.75
C LYS A 142 -3.41 7.84 -7.66
N VAL A 143 -3.25 6.55 -7.31
CA VAL A 143 -4.35 5.57 -7.28
C VAL A 143 -4.44 4.96 -5.89
N LYS A 144 -5.52 5.26 -5.17
CA LYS A 144 -5.80 4.62 -3.88
C LYS A 144 -6.65 3.38 -4.10
N MET A 145 -6.30 2.28 -3.43
CA MET A 145 -7.00 1.00 -3.56
C MET A 145 -7.13 0.32 -2.20
N LYS A 146 -8.12 -0.56 -2.06
CA LYS A 146 -8.34 -1.35 -0.84
C LYS A 146 -8.52 -2.83 -1.17
N LYS A 147 -7.89 -3.68 -0.36
CA LYS A 147 -8.10 -5.14 -0.41
C LYS A 147 -8.05 -5.73 0.99
N GLY A 148 -9.20 -6.20 1.47
CA GLY A 148 -9.32 -6.69 2.84
C GLY A 148 -9.01 -5.60 3.86
N ASN A 149 -8.08 -5.87 4.76
CA ASN A 149 -7.60 -4.93 5.78
C ASN A 149 -6.35 -4.15 5.35
N LYS A 150 -6.07 -4.05 4.05
CA LYS A 150 -4.93 -3.29 3.52
C LYS A 150 -5.40 -2.19 2.61
N ASN A 151 -4.82 -1.02 2.80
CA ASN A 151 -4.86 0.08 1.86
C ASN A 151 -3.62 0.03 0.98
N TYR A 152 -3.75 0.55 -0.24
CA TYR A 152 -2.67 0.63 -1.23
C TYR A 152 -2.70 2.01 -1.86
N GLU A 153 -1.52 2.60 -2.06
CA GLU A 153 -1.32 3.77 -2.88
C GLU A 153 -0.31 3.45 -3.99
N LEU A 154 -0.64 3.81 -5.23
CA LEU A 154 0.18 3.54 -6.40
C LEU A 154 0.33 4.82 -7.21
N ASP A 155 1.58 5.20 -7.46
CA ASP A 155 1.90 6.35 -8.28
C ASP A 155 2.41 5.91 -9.65
N TYR A 156 1.76 6.40 -10.70
CA TYR A 156 2.13 6.11 -12.08
C TYR A 156 2.57 7.40 -12.79
N HIS A 157 3.71 7.36 -13.45
CA HIS A 157 4.08 8.41 -14.39
C HIS A 157 3.02 8.49 -15.49
N ALA A 158 2.26 9.58 -15.58
CA ALA A 158 1.06 9.66 -16.40
C ALA A 158 1.31 9.51 -17.92
N ARG A 159 2.50 9.89 -18.41
CA ARG A 159 2.84 9.78 -19.84
C ARG A 159 3.43 8.44 -20.26
N THR A 160 3.97 7.67 -19.33
CA THR A 160 4.62 6.38 -19.64
C THR A 160 3.87 5.17 -19.12
N GLY A 161 2.99 5.37 -18.14
CA GLY A 161 2.34 4.28 -17.39
C GLY A 161 3.30 3.48 -16.50
N LYS A 162 4.54 3.98 -16.29
CA LYS A 162 5.50 3.34 -15.39
C LYS A 162 5.05 3.56 -13.96
N LEU A 163 5.01 2.50 -13.14
CA LEU A 163 4.86 2.61 -11.70
C LEU A 163 6.12 3.26 -11.12
N ILE A 164 5.96 4.34 -10.38
CA ILE A 164 7.03 5.16 -9.79
C ILE A 164 6.98 5.22 -8.29
N GLY A 165 5.81 4.94 -7.69
CA GLY A 165 5.60 4.80 -6.27
C GLY A 165 4.65 3.64 -5.97
N TYR A 166 4.82 3.01 -4.83
CA TYR A 166 3.98 1.91 -4.37
C TYR A 166 4.02 1.83 -2.86
N GLU A 167 2.86 1.89 -2.26
CA GLU A 167 2.71 1.71 -0.82
C GLU A 167 1.60 0.70 -0.52
N TRP A 168 1.72 -0.03 0.56
CA TRP A 168 0.62 -0.65 1.25
C TRP A 168 0.82 -0.61 2.76
N GLU A 169 -0.28 -0.41 3.47
CA GLU A 169 -0.34 -0.49 4.92
C GLU A 169 -1.42 -1.49 5.37
N GLU A 170 -1.20 -2.15 6.47
CA GLU A 170 -2.22 -2.97 7.13
C GLU A 170 -2.95 -2.12 8.17
N LEU A 171 -4.28 -2.06 8.05
CA LEU A 171 -5.10 -1.39 9.05
C LEU A 171 -4.98 -2.13 10.39
N LEU A 172 -4.15 -1.59 11.26
CA LEU A 172 -3.97 -2.14 12.60
C LEU A 172 -5.23 -1.90 13.42
N LYS A 173 -5.72 -2.97 14.08
CA LYS A 173 -6.66 -2.80 15.16
C LYS A 173 -5.93 -2.13 16.33
N PRO A 174 -6.49 -1.10 16.95
CA PRO A 174 -5.92 -0.54 18.16
C PRO A 174 -5.76 -1.66 19.18
N LYS A 175 -4.60 -1.74 19.80
CA LYS A 175 -4.47 -2.53 21.01
C LYS A 175 -5.34 -1.83 22.05
N ASN A 176 -6.34 -2.54 22.61
CA ASN A 176 -7.14 -2.01 23.71
C ASN A 176 -6.17 -1.53 24.80
N SER A 177 -5.77 -0.29 24.71
CA SER A 177 -5.01 0.37 25.76
C SER A 177 -6.00 1.27 26.47
N ASN A 178 -6.21 1.04 27.77
CA ASN A 178 -6.90 1.95 28.69
C ASN A 178 -6.12 3.28 28.85
N ASN A 179 -5.51 3.77 27.79
CA ASN A 179 -4.65 4.96 27.80
C ASN A 179 -5.44 6.27 27.70
N GLY A 180 -6.75 6.24 27.98
CA GLY A 180 -7.56 7.45 27.93
C GLY A 180 -7.94 7.93 26.53
N TYR A 181 -7.57 7.21 25.49
CA TYR A 181 -7.95 7.53 24.10
C TYR A 181 -9.31 6.98 23.73
N ILE A 182 -10.05 7.72 22.88
CA ILE A 182 -11.39 7.32 22.40
C ILE A 182 -11.38 6.06 21.52
N GLY A 183 -10.22 5.73 20.92
CA GLY A 183 -10.07 4.59 20.01
C GLY A 183 -10.48 4.91 18.57
N VAL A 184 -9.82 4.24 17.61
CA VAL A 184 -10.01 4.50 16.18
C VAL A 184 -11.44 4.27 15.69
N GLU A 185 -12.16 3.31 16.25
CA GLU A 185 -13.54 3.05 15.83
C GLU A 185 -14.48 4.19 16.27
N LYS A 186 -14.22 4.80 17.43
CA LYS A 186 -14.95 5.98 17.86
C LYS A 186 -14.61 7.20 17.00
N ALA A 187 -13.33 7.36 16.65
CA ALA A 187 -12.88 8.42 15.75
C ALA A 187 -13.54 8.29 14.36
N LYS A 188 -13.59 7.09 13.79
CA LYS A 188 -14.33 6.82 12.54
C LYS A 188 -15.81 7.18 12.64
N GLN A 189 -16.46 6.85 13.77
CA GLN A 189 -17.86 7.22 13.98
C GLN A 189 -18.06 8.74 14.00
N ILE A 190 -17.14 9.48 14.66
CA ILE A 190 -17.18 10.95 14.69
C ILE A 190 -17.01 11.51 13.28
N ALA A 191 -16.05 11.00 12.51
CA ALA A 191 -15.82 11.42 11.14
C ALA A 191 -17.04 11.13 10.23
N LEU A 192 -17.63 9.94 10.35
CA LEU A 192 -18.84 9.57 9.60
C LEU A 192 -20.08 10.38 10.02
N GLN A 193 -20.16 10.81 11.28
CA GLN A 193 -21.20 11.75 11.72
C GLN A 193 -21.00 13.14 11.11
N LYS A 194 -19.74 13.57 10.93
CA LYS A 194 -19.41 14.84 10.29
C LYS A 194 -19.70 14.81 8.78
N VAL A 195 -19.45 13.67 8.11
CA VAL A 195 -19.73 13.45 6.68
C VAL A 195 -20.64 12.22 6.50
N PRO A 196 -21.95 12.35 6.70
CA PRO A 196 -22.88 11.22 6.57
C PRO A 196 -22.87 10.60 5.19
N GLY A 197 -22.84 9.27 5.12
CA GLY A 197 -22.82 8.51 3.87
C GLY A 197 -21.46 8.39 3.21
N ALA A 198 -20.39 8.92 3.81
CA ALA A 198 -19.03 8.75 3.32
C ALA A 198 -18.49 7.33 3.60
N THR A 199 -17.45 6.95 2.86
CA THR A 199 -16.69 5.71 3.08
C THR A 199 -15.34 6.03 3.70
N VAL A 200 -15.00 5.37 4.81
CA VAL A 200 -13.66 5.51 5.41
C VAL A 200 -12.63 4.79 4.54
N VAL A 201 -11.64 5.52 4.05
CA VAL A 201 -10.53 4.97 3.24
C VAL A 201 -9.24 4.85 4.01
N LYS A 202 -9.04 5.73 5.02
CA LYS A 202 -7.88 5.68 5.92
C LYS A 202 -8.32 6.04 7.34
N ALA A 203 -7.67 5.45 8.33
CA ALA A 203 -7.81 5.84 9.72
C ALA A 203 -6.51 5.48 10.44
N LYS A 204 -5.74 6.51 10.79
CA LYS A 204 -4.42 6.41 11.43
C LYS A 204 -4.49 7.08 12.81
N PHE A 205 -3.81 6.51 13.80
CA PHE A 205 -3.46 7.21 15.03
C PHE A 205 -2.07 7.80 14.83
N ASP A 206 -1.91 9.06 15.15
CA ASP A 206 -0.63 9.74 15.08
C ASP A 206 -0.33 10.51 16.37
N ARG A 207 0.92 10.90 16.53
CA ARG A 207 1.36 11.81 17.58
C ARG A 207 2.19 12.89 16.92
N ASP A 208 1.61 14.05 16.79
CA ASP A 208 2.27 15.23 16.28
C ASP A 208 2.45 16.25 17.42
N ASP A 209 3.66 16.80 17.58
CA ASP A 209 4.03 17.79 18.60
C ASP A 209 3.52 17.48 20.03
N GLY A 210 3.53 16.19 20.40
CA GLY A 210 3.09 15.72 21.73
C GLY A 210 1.57 15.60 21.87
N LYS A 211 0.79 15.90 20.85
CA LYS A 211 -0.66 15.65 20.80
C LYS A 211 -0.95 14.31 20.13
N ALA A 212 -1.85 13.55 20.73
CA ALA A 212 -2.34 12.30 20.13
C ALA A 212 -3.58 12.59 19.31
N VAL A 213 -3.57 12.24 18.04
CA VAL A 213 -4.66 12.50 17.09
C VAL A 213 -5.05 11.25 16.30
N TYR A 214 -6.24 11.25 15.75
CA TYR A 214 -6.68 10.32 14.71
C TYR A 214 -6.86 11.08 13.40
N GLU A 215 -6.11 10.70 12.39
CA GLU A 215 -6.30 11.13 11.00
C GLU A 215 -7.28 10.20 10.32
N ILE A 216 -8.40 10.72 9.85
CA ILE A 216 -9.44 9.96 9.16
C ILE A 216 -9.66 10.53 7.78
N GLU A 217 -9.43 9.73 6.76
CA GLU A 217 -9.71 10.07 5.38
C GLU A 217 -11.02 9.40 4.93
N LEU A 218 -11.93 10.20 4.40
CA LEU A 218 -13.23 9.78 3.91
C LEU A 218 -13.39 10.11 2.44
N ILE A 219 -14.19 9.30 1.74
CA ILE A 219 -14.61 9.58 0.37
C ILE A 219 -16.14 9.58 0.32
N LYS A 220 -16.71 10.61 -0.29
CA LYS A 220 -18.13 10.67 -0.62
C LYS A 220 -18.31 11.39 -1.97
N ASP A 221 -18.95 10.71 -2.89
CA ASP A 221 -19.18 11.22 -4.25
C ASP A 221 -17.89 11.72 -4.91
N ILE A 222 -17.86 12.98 -5.32
CA ILE A 222 -16.68 13.61 -5.91
C ILE A 222 -15.70 14.19 -4.89
N TYR A 223 -15.98 14.06 -3.59
CA TYR A 223 -15.19 14.69 -2.55
C TYR A 223 -14.37 13.69 -1.76
N GLU A 224 -13.19 14.12 -1.35
CA GLU A 224 -12.35 13.51 -0.32
C GLU A 224 -12.26 14.46 0.86
N TYR A 225 -12.31 13.89 2.06
CA TYR A 225 -12.27 14.64 3.31
C TYR A 225 -11.15 14.10 4.17
N ASP A 226 -10.29 14.99 4.65
CA ASP A 226 -9.28 14.70 5.64
C ASP A 226 -9.71 15.32 6.98
N ILE A 227 -9.77 14.50 8.03
CA ILE A 227 -10.31 14.90 9.34
C ILE A 227 -9.33 14.51 10.41
N GLU A 228 -8.83 15.49 11.15
CA GLU A 228 -8.02 15.29 12.35
C GLU A 228 -8.88 15.33 13.60
N ILE A 229 -8.77 14.32 14.45
CA ILE A 229 -9.57 14.18 15.67
C ILE A 229 -8.67 13.98 16.88
N ASP A 230 -8.80 14.82 17.90
CA ASP A 230 -8.11 14.67 19.18
C ASP A 230 -8.39 13.29 19.77
N ALA A 231 -7.34 12.53 20.04
CA ALA A 231 -7.47 11.15 20.45
C ALA A 231 -8.02 10.96 21.87
N VAL A 232 -7.96 11.98 22.72
CA VAL A 232 -8.45 11.95 24.11
C VAL A 232 -9.90 12.38 24.16
N THR A 233 -10.21 13.51 23.54
CA THR A 233 -11.52 14.18 23.69
C THR A 233 -12.52 13.81 22.59
N GLY A 234 -12.04 13.37 21.43
CA GLY A 234 -12.87 13.16 20.24
C GLY A 234 -13.26 14.45 19.53
N LYS A 235 -12.67 15.59 19.90
CA LYS A 235 -12.90 16.87 19.23
C LYS A 235 -12.26 16.84 17.85
N ILE A 236 -12.98 17.27 16.81
CA ILE A 236 -12.41 17.52 15.49
C ILE A 236 -11.48 18.75 15.63
N LEU A 237 -10.22 18.58 15.28
CA LEU A 237 -9.18 19.61 15.32
C LEU A 237 -9.05 20.28 13.97
N ASP A 238 -9.12 19.48 12.89
CA ASP A 238 -9.05 19.96 11.53
C ASP A 238 -10.04 19.21 10.62
N PHE A 239 -10.44 19.88 9.53
CA PHE A 239 -11.39 19.36 8.56
C PHE A 239 -11.12 19.99 7.19
N GLU A 240 -10.59 19.20 6.27
CA GLU A 240 -10.36 19.60 4.90
C GLU A 240 -11.27 18.85 3.94
N GLN A 241 -11.64 19.49 2.83
CA GLN A 241 -12.43 18.91 1.76
C GLN A 241 -11.80 19.26 0.42
N ASP A 242 -11.48 18.22 -0.36
CA ASP A 242 -10.99 18.34 -1.72
C ASP A 242 -11.95 17.70 -2.72
N THR A 243 -11.99 18.23 -3.95
CA THR A 243 -12.68 17.56 -5.05
C THR A 243 -11.82 16.41 -5.58
N ARG A 244 -12.46 15.24 -5.70
CA ARG A 244 -11.88 14.13 -6.45
C ARG A 244 -12.09 14.38 -7.94
N ASP A 245 -11.01 14.56 -8.70
CA ASP A 245 -11.05 14.67 -10.16
C ASP A 245 -11.54 13.38 -10.87
N ASP A 246 -12.15 12.46 -10.10
CA ASP A 246 -12.58 11.14 -10.56
C ASP A 246 -13.97 11.16 -11.25
N TYR A 247 -14.70 12.28 -11.14
CA TYR A 247 -15.99 12.46 -11.80
C TYR A 247 -15.85 13.31 -13.05
N GLY A 248 -15.74 12.58 -14.13
CA GLY A 248 -16.24 12.87 -15.46
C GLY A 248 -16.00 14.26 -16.01
N TYR A 249 -14.91 14.44 -16.64
CA TYR A 249 -14.94 14.81 -18.04
C TYR A 249 -14.12 13.75 -18.76
N ASP A 250 -14.78 12.94 -19.55
CA ASP A 250 -14.17 12.32 -20.71
C ASP A 250 -13.73 13.48 -21.60
N ASP A 251 -12.55 14.04 -21.29
CA ASP A 251 -11.87 14.98 -22.16
C ASP A 251 -11.29 14.20 -23.35
N ASP A 252 -12.20 13.64 -24.15
CA ASP A 252 -11.95 13.27 -25.55
C ASP A 252 -11.83 14.52 -26.45
N TYR A 253 -11.66 15.72 -25.85
CA TYR A 253 -11.63 16.96 -26.60
C TYR A 253 -10.37 17.78 -26.34
N TYR A 254 -9.21 17.31 -26.80
CA TYR A 254 -8.12 18.16 -27.29
C TYR A 254 -7.51 17.47 -28.50
N ASP A 255 -8.29 17.49 -29.59
CA ASP A 255 -7.78 17.44 -30.95
C ASP A 255 -7.25 18.84 -31.24
N TYR A 256 -5.96 19.08 -31.09
CA TYR A 256 -5.26 20.19 -31.73
C TYR A 256 -4.57 19.62 -32.95
N ASP A 257 -5.27 19.66 -34.07
CA ASP A 257 -4.64 19.79 -35.37
C ASP A 257 -3.91 21.14 -35.39
N ASP A 258 -2.54 21.08 -35.48
CA ASP A 258 -1.68 21.88 -36.35
C ASP A 258 -0.26 21.34 -36.28
#